data_e8c0becf37b3ffa9a08f67793a4a8e58
#
_entry.id   e8c0becf37b3ffa9a08f67793a4a8e58
#
_cell.length_a   1.000
_cell.length_b   1.000
_cell.length_c   1.000
_cell.angle_alpha   90.00
_cell.angle_beta   90.00
_cell.angle_gamma   90.00
#
_symmetry.space_group_name_H-M   'P 1'
#
loop_
_entity.id
_entity.type
_entity.pdbx_description
1 polymer ?
#
loop_
_entity_poly.entity_id
_entity_poly.type
_entity_poly.pdbx_seq_one_letter_code
_entity_poly.pdbx_strand_id
1 'polypeptide(L)'
;SRADRDALDSVRALSASGQERPVALFVDEDDESLMEDAFAAGVCSYNVPDTPVKDVKPLLRSAIALYRRFRETNAELLAARKTLSERETIDRAKILFMKQERCKEEDAYRWFRKQAMQQARKIIDVARDYLAHQNRTPSP
;
A
#
# COMPACT_ATOMS: atom_id res chain seq x y z
N SER A 1 27.28 3.27 13.23
CA SER A 1 27.53 2.57 14.49
C SER A 1 26.46 1.52 14.77
N ARG A 2 26.72 0.61 15.70
CA ARG A 2 25.77 -0.44 16.07
C ARG A 2 24.49 0.16 16.69
N ALA A 3 24.64 1.21 17.46
CA ALA A 3 23.53 1.93 18.07
C ALA A 3 22.59 2.54 17.01
N ASP A 4 23.16 3.04 15.90
CA ASP A 4 22.38 3.64 14.81
C ASP A 4 21.58 2.59 14.06
N ARG A 5 22.15 1.39 13.87
CA ARG A 5 21.43 0.27 13.24
C ARG A 5 20.28 -0.23 14.11
N ASP A 6 20.49 -0.30 15.42
CA ASP A 6 19.44 -0.69 16.37
C ASP A 6 18.29 0.34 16.35
N ALA A 7 18.62 1.63 16.23
CA ALA A 7 17.63 2.70 16.07
C ALA A 7 16.83 2.54 14.77
N LEU A 8 17.49 2.20 13.66
CA LEU A 8 16.81 1.95 12.38
C LEU A 8 15.89 0.75 12.44
N ASP A 9 16.31 -0.32 13.11
CA ASP A 9 15.47 -1.51 13.28
C ASP A 9 14.23 -1.18 14.10
N SER A 10 14.37 -0.31 15.10
CA SER A 10 13.23 0.18 15.88
C SER A 10 12.28 1.01 15.03
N VAL A 11 12.79 1.87 14.16
CA VAL A 11 11.97 2.66 13.23
C VAL A 11 11.22 1.75 12.26
N ARG A 12 11.88 0.74 11.70
CA ARG A 12 11.25 -0.24 10.82
C ARG A 12 10.12 -0.99 11.52
N ALA A 13 10.35 -1.39 12.78
CA ALA A 13 9.34 -2.07 13.59
C ALA A 13 8.12 -1.18 13.83
N LEU A 14 8.32 0.11 14.11
CA LEU A 14 7.23 1.08 14.27
C LEU A 14 6.44 1.27 12.97
N SER A 15 7.11 1.35 11.84
CA SER A 15 6.46 1.45 10.53
C SER A 15 5.67 0.20 10.18
N ALA A 16 6.19 -0.98 10.51
CA ALA A 16 5.54 -2.26 10.25
C ALA A 16 4.32 -2.49 11.16
N SER A 17 4.29 -1.90 12.36
CA SER A 17 3.17 -2.05 13.30
C SER A 17 1.91 -1.25 12.93
N GLY A 18 1.95 -0.52 11.83
CA GLY A 18 0.82 0.31 11.38
C GLY A 18 0.67 1.62 12.14
N GLN A 19 1.56 1.92 13.06
CA GLN A 19 1.58 3.22 13.72
C GLN A 19 2.32 4.22 12.83
N GLU A 20 1.56 4.87 11.97
CA GLU A 20 2.06 5.85 11.04
C GLU A 20 2.31 7.18 11.74
N ARG A 21 3.56 7.42 12.16
CA ARG A 21 3.99 8.66 12.78
C ARG A 21 5.22 9.21 12.08
N PRO A 22 5.34 10.55 11.95
CA PRO A 22 6.57 11.13 11.43
C PRO A 22 7.72 10.89 12.41
N VAL A 23 8.87 10.47 11.89
CA VAL A 23 10.06 10.19 12.69
C VAL A 23 11.20 11.08 12.19
N ALA A 24 11.83 11.79 13.12
CA ALA A 24 13.06 12.54 12.86
C ALA A 24 14.22 11.82 13.55
N LEU A 25 15.30 11.63 12.82
CA LEU A 25 16.50 10.98 13.34
C LEU A 25 17.63 11.99 13.52
N PHE A 26 18.23 12.02 14.70
CA PHE A 26 19.42 12.82 14.99
C PHE A 26 20.60 11.86 15.21
N VAL A 27 21.67 12.05 14.47
CA VAL A 27 22.83 11.16 14.50
C VAL A 27 24.08 11.91 14.93
N ASP A 28 25.03 11.17 15.47
CA ASP A 28 26.29 11.75 15.95
C ASP A 28 27.31 11.95 14.83
N GLU A 29 27.22 11.17 13.77
CA GLU A 29 28.14 11.22 12.64
C GLU A 29 27.39 11.21 11.32
N ASP A 30 27.88 12.00 10.36
CA ASP A 30 27.31 12.03 9.03
C ASP A 30 27.80 10.81 8.24
N ASP A 31 26.84 9.96 7.85
CA ASP A 31 27.09 8.74 7.07
C ASP A 31 26.02 8.65 5.99
N GLU A 32 26.41 8.81 4.74
CA GLU A 32 25.50 8.80 3.59
C GLU A 32 24.72 7.47 3.49
N SER A 33 25.40 6.34 3.77
CA SER A 33 24.77 5.03 3.75
C SER A 33 23.70 4.93 4.84
N LEU A 34 23.99 5.43 6.03
CA LEU A 34 23.03 5.46 7.15
C LEU A 34 21.85 6.37 6.82
N MET A 35 22.09 7.50 6.16
CA MET A 35 21.04 8.42 5.74
C MET A 35 20.09 7.75 4.76
N GLU A 36 20.59 7.07 3.73
CA GLU A 36 19.77 6.33 2.77
C GLU A 36 18.95 5.23 3.45
N ASP A 37 19.58 4.47 4.33
CA ASP A 37 18.91 3.41 5.09
C ASP A 37 17.83 3.99 6.02
N ALA A 38 18.07 5.15 6.62
CA ALA A 38 17.11 5.84 7.48
C ALA A 38 15.87 6.25 6.71
N PHE A 39 16.02 6.87 5.55
CA PHE A 39 14.87 7.25 4.71
C PHE A 39 14.13 6.02 4.19
N ALA A 40 14.83 4.97 3.81
CA ALA A 40 14.19 3.71 3.41
C ALA A 40 13.41 3.07 4.55
N ALA A 41 13.82 3.27 5.80
CA ALA A 41 13.13 2.78 6.99
C ALA A 41 11.91 3.62 7.39
N GLY A 42 11.71 4.80 6.78
CA GLY A 42 10.56 5.67 7.04
C GLY A 42 10.86 6.92 7.85
N VAL A 43 12.14 7.27 8.02
CA VAL A 43 12.53 8.51 8.68
C VAL A 43 12.24 9.70 7.75
N CYS A 44 11.63 10.75 8.29
CA CYS A 44 11.27 11.96 7.54
C CYS A 44 12.30 13.06 7.59
N SER A 45 13.20 13.01 8.59
CA SER A 45 14.27 13.99 8.76
C SER A 45 15.50 13.33 9.33
N TYR A 46 16.64 13.54 8.70
CA TYR A 46 17.94 13.04 9.11
C TYR A 46 18.82 14.24 9.47
N ASN A 47 19.25 14.33 10.70
CA ASN A 47 19.97 15.50 11.23
C ASN A 47 21.32 15.11 11.81
N VAL A 48 22.36 15.84 11.42
CA VAL A 48 23.73 15.62 11.86
C VAL A 48 24.06 16.47 13.08
N PRO A 49 25.22 16.23 13.75
CA PRO A 49 25.68 17.04 14.86
C PRO A 49 25.75 18.51 14.52
N ASP A 50 25.69 19.37 15.52
CA ASP A 50 25.77 20.83 15.40
C ASP A 50 24.53 21.49 14.82
N THR A 51 23.40 20.80 14.74
CA THR A 51 22.13 21.44 14.41
C THR A 51 21.78 22.45 15.50
N PRO A 52 21.73 23.75 15.20
CA PRO A 52 21.39 24.76 16.21
C PRO A 52 20.00 24.51 16.81
N VAL A 53 19.84 24.68 18.11
CA VAL A 53 18.57 24.49 18.81
C VAL A 53 17.45 25.32 18.19
N LYS A 54 17.77 26.52 17.69
CA LYS A 54 16.82 27.40 17.00
C LYS A 54 16.24 26.79 15.72
N ASP A 55 16.95 25.85 15.08
CA ASP A 55 16.55 25.23 13.81
C ASP A 55 15.77 23.93 14.01
N VAL A 56 15.69 23.40 15.23
CA VAL A 56 15.00 22.14 15.54
C VAL A 56 13.51 22.24 15.23
N LYS A 57 12.85 23.33 15.65
CA LYS A 57 11.42 23.53 15.37
C LYS A 57 11.09 23.59 13.88
N PRO A 58 11.77 24.41 13.06
CA PRO A 58 11.55 24.41 11.61
C PRO A 58 11.82 23.04 10.97
N LEU A 59 12.86 22.33 11.39
CA LEU A 59 13.18 20.99 10.89
C LEU A 59 12.06 19.99 11.20
N LEU A 60 11.52 20.01 12.40
CA LEU A 60 10.42 19.14 12.79
C LEU A 60 9.13 19.46 12.00
N ARG A 61 8.85 20.74 11.77
CA ARG A 61 7.71 21.17 10.94
C ARG A 61 7.85 20.67 9.52
N SER A 62 9.04 20.79 8.93
CA SER A 62 9.33 20.30 7.58
C SER A 62 9.17 18.78 7.51
N ALA A 63 9.67 18.05 8.49
CA ALA A 63 9.55 16.61 8.57
C ALA A 63 8.08 16.16 8.63
N ILE A 64 7.27 16.85 9.43
CA ILE A 64 5.83 16.56 9.55
C ILE A 64 5.11 16.83 8.22
N ALA A 65 5.42 17.94 7.56
CA ALA A 65 4.81 18.29 6.27
C ALA A 65 5.17 17.28 5.18
N LEU A 66 6.43 16.87 5.09
CA LEU A 66 6.90 15.86 4.14
C LEU A 66 6.25 14.50 4.42
N TYR A 67 6.13 14.12 5.67
CA TYR A 67 5.49 12.87 6.07
C TYR A 67 4.03 12.83 5.66
N ARG A 68 3.29 13.90 5.91
CA ARG A 68 1.88 14.00 5.50
C ARG A 68 1.72 13.86 3.99
N ARG A 69 2.57 14.54 3.23
CA ARG A 69 2.53 14.46 1.76
C ARG A 69 2.87 13.06 1.26
N PHE A 70 3.89 12.45 1.84
CA PHE A 70 4.26 11.07 1.53
C PHE A 70 3.10 10.11 1.82
N ARG A 71 2.45 10.27 2.97
CA ARG A 71 1.32 9.44 3.38
C ARG A 71 0.14 9.57 2.43
N GLU A 72 -0.20 10.79 2.03
CA GLU A 72 -1.27 11.06 1.07
C GLU A 72 -0.98 10.42 -0.28
N THR A 73 0.22 10.61 -0.81
CA THR A 73 0.65 10.02 -2.07
C THR A 73 0.64 8.49 -2.01
N ASN A 74 1.11 7.91 -0.93
CA ASN A 74 1.13 6.46 -0.74
C ASN A 74 -0.29 5.89 -0.65
N ALA A 75 -1.19 6.59 0.04
CA ALA A 75 -2.60 6.19 0.14
C ALA A 75 -3.28 6.21 -1.23
N GLU A 76 -3.02 7.25 -2.04
CA GLU A 76 -3.53 7.35 -3.41
C GLU A 76 -3.00 6.21 -4.30
N LEU A 77 -1.71 5.90 -4.17
CA LEU A 77 -1.09 4.81 -4.93
C LEU A 77 -1.69 3.46 -4.55
N LEU A 78 -1.87 3.19 -3.26
CA LEU A 78 -2.48 1.94 -2.79
C LEU A 78 -3.93 1.83 -3.26
N ALA A 79 -4.69 2.91 -3.23
CA ALA A 79 -6.07 2.93 -3.72
C ALA A 79 -6.12 2.66 -5.22
N ALA A 80 -5.23 3.28 -6.02
CA ALA A 80 -5.15 3.07 -7.47
C ALA A 80 -4.78 1.62 -7.80
N ARG A 81 -3.80 1.04 -7.09
CA ARG A 81 -3.39 -0.35 -7.27
C ARG A 81 -4.52 -1.32 -6.93
N LYS A 82 -5.25 -1.05 -5.87
CA LYS A 82 -6.40 -1.86 -5.46
C LYS A 82 -7.49 -1.83 -6.54
N THR A 83 -7.81 -0.65 -7.05
CA THR A 83 -8.81 -0.49 -8.11
C THR A 83 -8.41 -1.25 -9.38
N LEU A 84 -7.13 -1.15 -9.78
CA LEU A 84 -6.61 -1.87 -10.94
C LEU A 84 -6.68 -3.38 -10.74
N SER A 85 -6.25 -3.87 -9.59
CA SER A 85 -6.28 -5.29 -9.25
C SER A 85 -7.71 -5.85 -9.26
N GLU A 86 -8.66 -5.11 -8.70
CA GLU A 86 -10.08 -5.50 -8.71
C GLU A 86 -10.62 -5.56 -10.14
N ARG A 87 -10.27 -4.58 -10.97
CA ARG A 87 -10.69 -4.53 -12.37
C ARG A 87 -10.14 -5.73 -13.16
N GLU A 88 -8.88 -6.07 -12.96
CA GLU A 88 -8.26 -7.24 -13.58
C GLU A 88 -8.97 -8.54 -13.17
N THR A 89 -9.32 -8.67 -11.89
CA THR A 89 -10.05 -9.83 -11.37
C THR A 89 -11.44 -9.94 -11.99
N ILE A 90 -12.16 -8.84 -12.08
CA ILE A 90 -13.51 -8.80 -12.73
C ILE A 90 -13.39 -9.17 -14.20
N ASP A 91 -12.41 -8.63 -14.92
CA ASP A 91 -12.20 -8.93 -16.33
C ASP A 91 -11.89 -10.42 -16.54
N ARG A 92 -11.06 -11.00 -15.67
CA ARG A 92 -10.75 -12.44 -15.73
C ARG A 92 -11.99 -13.29 -15.50
N ALA A 93 -12.82 -12.93 -14.53
CA ALA A 93 -14.08 -13.62 -14.26
C ALA A 93 -15.06 -13.52 -15.45
N LYS A 94 -15.16 -12.33 -16.05
CA LYS A 94 -16.00 -12.11 -17.23
C LYS A 94 -15.54 -12.98 -18.41
N ILE A 95 -14.25 -13.02 -18.68
CA ILE A 95 -13.68 -13.82 -19.79
C ILE A 95 -14.02 -15.29 -19.59
N LEU A 96 -13.86 -15.81 -18.39
CA LEU A 96 -14.17 -17.19 -18.08
C LEU A 96 -15.66 -17.48 -18.25
N PHE A 97 -16.52 -16.60 -17.76
CA PHE A 97 -17.98 -16.70 -17.91
C PHE A 97 -18.39 -16.70 -19.38
N MET A 98 -17.82 -15.80 -20.19
CA MET A 98 -18.08 -15.73 -21.63
C MET A 98 -17.75 -17.04 -22.35
N LYS A 99 -16.64 -17.68 -21.96
CA LYS A 99 -16.24 -18.98 -22.54
C LYS A 99 -17.20 -20.10 -22.13
N GLN A 100 -17.62 -20.14 -20.90
CA GLN A 100 -18.49 -21.19 -20.39
C GLN A 100 -19.92 -21.07 -20.92
N GLU A 101 -20.45 -19.85 -20.92
CA GLU A 101 -21.84 -19.59 -21.32
C GLU A 101 -21.98 -19.18 -22.76
N ARG A 102 -20.88 -19.07 -23.51
CA ARG A 102 -20.85 -18.66 -24.93
C ARG A 102 -21.64 -17.37 -25.18
N CYS A 103 -21.40 -16.36 -24.37
CA CYS A 103 -22.10 -15.08 -24.44
C CYS A 103 -21.11 -13.92 -24.65
N LYS A 104 -21.65 -12.74 -24.86
CA LYS A 104 -20.87 -11.52 -25.04
C LYS A 104 -20.49 -10.91 -23.70
N GLU A 105 -19.52 -9.99 -23.72
CA GLU A 105 -19.04 -9.29 -22.52
C GLU A 105 -20.17 -8.57 -21.78
N GLU A 106 -21.08 -7.94 -22.52
CA GLU A 106 -22.24 -7.23 -21.93
C GLU A 106 -23.12 -8.17 -21.09
N ASP A 107 -23.35 -9.37 -21.61
CA ASP A 107 -24.16 -10.39 -20.94
C ASP A 107 -23.46 -10.90 -19.68
N ALA A 108 -22.15 -11.11 -19.75
CA ALA A 108 -21.34 -11.52 -18.62
C ALA A 108 -21.36 -10.47 -17.50
N TYR A 109 -21.11 -9.21 -17.85
CA TYR A 109 -21.15 -8.11 -16.89
C TYR A 109 -22.53 -7.96 -16.23
N ARG A 110 -23.58 -8.07 -17.01
CA ARG A 110 -24.96 -8.01 -16.54
C ARG A 110 -25.25 -9.12 -15.53
N TRP A 111 -24.75 -10.33 -15.78
CA TRP A 111 -24.91 -11.45 -14.87
C TRP A 111 -24.20 -11.20 -13.53
N PHE A 112 -22.93 -10.77 -13.55
CA PHE A 112 -22.18 -10.46 -12.33
C PHE A 112 -22.83 -9.33 -11.54
N ARG A 113 -23.30 -8.30 -12.23
CA ARG A 113 -24.00 -7.18 -11.60
C ARG A 113 -25.29 -7.64 -10.93
N LYS A 114 -26.05 -8.48 -11.60
CA LYS A 114 -27.29 -9.04 -11.06
C LYS A 114 -27.03 -9.87 -9.81
N GLN A 115 -26.02 -10.74 -9.84
CA GLN A 115 -25.63 -11.53 -8.68
C GLN A 115 -25.20 -10.64 -7.50
N ALA A 116 -24.41 -9.61 -7.78
CA ALA A 116 -23.98 -8.66 -6.77
C ALA A 116 -25.17 -7.96 -6.11
N MET A 117 -26.11 -7.52 -6.90
CA MET A 117 -27.34 -6.87 -6.40
C MET A 117 -28.23 -7.82 -5.58
N GLN A 118 -28.40 -9.04 -6.04
CA GLN A 118 -29.23 -10.04 -5.35
C GLN A 118 -28.61 -10.47 -4.01
N GLN A 119 -27.27 -10.53 -3.93
CA GLN A 119 -26.56 -10.94 -2.74
C GLN A 119 -26.18 -9.76 -1.82
N ALA A 120 -26.48 -8.51 -2.23
CA ALA A 120 -26.07 -7.28 -1.54
C ALA A 120 -24.55 -7.25 -1.32
N ARG A 121 -23.77 -7.65 -2.33
CA ARG A 121 -22.31 -7.72 -2.32
C ARG A 121 -21.73 -6.89 -3.45
N LYS A 122 -20.44 -6.60 -3.36
CA LYS A 122 -19.72 -5.93 -4.45
C LYS A 122 -19.46 -6.89 -5.61
N ILE A 123 -19.41 -6.36 -6.82
CA ILE A 123 -19.11 -7.17 -8.04
C ILE A 123 -17.76 -7.90 -7.86
N ILE A 124 -16.75 -7.24 -7.27
CA ILE A 124 -15.45 -7.87 -7.04
C ILE A 124 -15.55 -9.13 -6.18
N ASP A 125 -16.38 -9.12 -5.17
CA ASP A 125 -16.55 -10.28 -4.29
C ASP A 125 -17.21 -11.45 -5.03
N VAL A 126 -18.21 -11.15 -5.85
CA VAL A 126 -18.85 -12.14 -6.72
C VAL A 126 -17.86 -12.72 -7.74
N ALA A 127 -17.04 -11.86 -8.33
CA ALA A 127 -16.02 -12.27 -9.29
C ALA A 127 -14.97 -13.20 -8.64
N ARG A 128 -14.51 -12.86 -7.44
CA ARG A 128 -13.57 -13.70 -6.69
C ARG A 128 -14.16 -15.06 -6.37
N ASP A 129 -15.38 -15.10 -5.88
CA ASP A 129 -16.06 -16.36 -5.55
C ASP A 129 -16.26 -17.21 -6.80
N TYR A 130 -16.62 -16.60 -7.91
CA TYR A 130 -16.77 -17.30 -9.20
C TYR A 130 -15.47 -17.97 -9.63
N LEU A 131 -14.36 -17.22 -9.58
CA LEU A 131 -13.04 -17.74 -9.94
C LEU A 131 -12.58 -18.84 -8.99
N ALA A 132 -12.79 -18.65 -7.69
CA ALA A 132 -12.43 -19.63 -6.67
C ALA A 132 -13.23 -20.92 -6.83
N HIS A 133 -14.50 -20.82 -7.14
CA HIS A 133 -15.37 -21.97 -7.35
C HIS A 133 -14.95 -22.79 -8.58
N GLN A 134 -14.54 -22.16 -9.64
CA GLN A 134 -14.04 -22.81 -10.85
C GLN A 134 -12.73 -23.57 -10.60
N ASN A 135 -11.88 -23.05 -9.73
CA ASN A 135 -10.63 -23.70 -9.37
C ASN A 135 -10.83 -24.92 -8.46
N ARG A 136 -11.98 -25.04 -7.80
CA ARG A 136 -12.29 -26.15 -6.91
C ARG A 136 -12.94 -27.35 -7.58
N THR A 137 -13.51 -27.17 -8.77
CA THR A 137 -14.05 -28.27 -9.55
C THR A 137 -12.92 -28.92 -10.32
N PRO A 138 -12.47 -30.15 -9.95
CA PRO A 138 -11.49 -30.85 -10.76
C PRO A 138 -12.12 -31.12 -12.12
N SER A 139 -11.37 -30.77 -13.16
CA SER A 139 -11.78 -31.15 -14.52
C SER A 139 -11.94 -32.65 -14.59
N PRO A 140 -13.03 -33.15 -15.11
CA PRO A 140 -13.17 -34.59 -15.32
C PRO A 140 -12.14 -35.13 -16.30
#